data_617325f79c4592c22002e9f507b40725
#
_entry.id   617325f79c4592c22002e9f507b40725
#
_cell.length_a   1.000
_cell.length_b   1.000
_cell.length_c   1.000
_cell.angle_alpha   90.00
_cell.angle_beta   90.00
_cell.angle_gamma   90.00
#
_symmetry.space_group_name_H-M   'P 1'
#
loop_
_entity.id
_entity.type
_entity.pdbx_description
1 polymer ?
#
loop_
_entity_poly.entity_id
_entity_poly.type
_entity_poly.pdbx_seq_one_letter_code
_entity_poly.pdbx_strand_id
1 'polypeptide(L)'
;MKPIGEALPTPFRTILIAITALAVVASCGPETPDTVSPWAPGVDHRGQTEDGLEVGHRLMVANEYELALEAFTRAALEHGMTGEVLSSMGTANLGLGRLGQAETLLRRAVKTEPDWPEAMNNLGVVLMEQGKYAEAEQVLRRAFALDNGESDPIRENLRLALANLENSANTAGQNQEYELVQRGRGNVLIRPTP
;
A
#
# COMPACT_ATOMS: atom_id res chain seq x y z
N MET A 1 -70.92 41.33 22.02
CA MET A 1 -69.47 41.05 21.81
C MET A 1 -69.33 39.66 21.19
N LYS A 2 -69.02 39.55 19.90
CA LYS A 2 -68.76 38.27 19.22
C LYS A 2 -67.26 37.95 19.31
N PRO A 3 -66.85 36.71 19.57
CA PRO A 3 -65.47 36.36 19.56
C PRO A 3 -64.94 36.25 18.11
N ILE A 4 -63.88 36.97 17.83
CA ILE A 4 -63.12 36.90 16.59
C ILE A 4 -62.19 35.70 16.74
N GLY A 5 -62.56 34.60 16.10
CA GLY A 5 -61.76 33.41 16.10
C GLY A 5 -62.19 32.48 14.97
N GLU A 6 -62.21 32.99 13.73
CA GLU A 6 -62.35 32.12 12.56
C GLU A 6 -61.09 31.45 12.25
N ALA A 7 -61.00 30.15 12.48
CA ALA A 7 -59.91 29.31 12.02
C ALA A 7 -59.95 29.20 10.50
N LEU A 8 -58.85 29.49 9.85
CA LEU A 8 -58.65 29.33 8.39
C LEU A 8 -59.12 27.92 7.94
N PRO A 9 -59.84 27.84 6.82
CA PRO A 9 -60.30 26.55 6.29
C PRO A 9 -59.14 25.61 6.00
N THR A 10 -59.36 24.33 6.25
CA THR A 10 -58.37 23.23 6.19
C THR A 10 -57.51 23.18 4.94
N PRO A 11 -58.02 23.53 3.70
CA PRO A 11 -57.15 23.52 2.51
C PRO A 11 -56.08 24.61 2.53
N PHE A 12 -56.32 25.75 3.17
CA PHE A 12 -55.31 26.82 3.28
C PHE A 12 -54.16 26.46 4.25
N ARG A 13 -54.45 25.71 5.29
CA ARG A 13 -53.44 25.23 6.26
C ARG A 13 -52.51 24.20 5.63
N THR A 14 -53.04 23.31 4.78
CA THR A 14 -52.24 22.31 4.08
C THR A 14 -51.33 22.92 2.98
N ILE A 15 -51.84 23.94 2.28
CA ILE A 15 -51.05 24.67 1.28
C ILE A 15 -49.95 25.49 1.96
N LEU A 16 -50.22 26.14 3.09
CA LEU A 16 -49.22 26.91 3.82
C LEU A 16 -48.08 26.01 4.37
N ILE A 17 -48.42 24.82 4.89
CA ILE A 17 -47.44 23.85 5.38
C ILE A 17 -46.62 23.27 4.22
N ALA A 18 -47.24 23.03 3.06
CA ALA A 18 -46.51 22.54 1.88
C ALA A 18 -45.52 23.59 1.32
N ILE A 19 -45.87 24.87 1.34
CA ILE A 19 -44.99 25.97 0.89
C ILE A 19 -43.81 26.14 1.86
N THR A 20 -44.05 26.07 3.17
CA THR A 20 -42.96 26.17 4.16
C THR A 20 -42.02 24.97 4.11
N ALA A 21 -42.53 23.74 3.87
CA ALA A 21 -41.70 22.56 3.69
C ALA A 21 -40.82 22.63 2.42
N LEU A 22 -41.36 23.18 1.34
CA LEU A 22 -40.59 23.33 0.08
C LEU A 22 -39.52 24.41 0.17
N ALA A 23 -39.71 25.46 0.97
CA ALA A 23 -38.74 26.53 1.19
C ALA A 23 -37.50 26.04 2.00
N VAL A 24 -37.68 25.03 2.89
CA VAL A 24 -36.54 24.48 3.66
C VAL A 24 -35.64 23.57 2.84
N VAL A 25 -36.17 22.89 1.80
CA VAL A 25 -35.38 22.01 0.94
C VAL A 25 -34.56 22.82 -0.10
N ALA A 26 -35.01 24.02 -0.44
CA ALA A 26 -34.30 24.90 -1.39
C ALA A 26 -33.06 25.59 -0.79
N SER A 27 -32.84 25.48 0.54
CA SER A 27 -31.68 26.08 1.23
C SER A 27 -30.43 25.18 1.26
N CYS A 28 -30.50 23.94 0.77
CA CYS A 28 -29.33 23.06 0.56
C CYS A 28 -28.83 23.15 -0.88
N GLY A 29 -28.55 24.35 -1.38
CA GLY A 29 -27.67 24.52 -2.54
C GLY A 29 -26.24 24.16 -2.16
N PRO A 30 -25.43 23.62 -3.08
CA PRO A 30 -24.02 23.46 -2.81
C PRO A 30 -23.45 24.85 -2.47
N GLU A 31 -22.98 25.02 -1.24
CA GLU A 31 -22.17 26.19 -0.90
C GLU A 31 -20.94 26.17 -1.81
N THR A 32 -20.96 27.01 -2.82
CA THR A 32 -19.71 27.33 -3.51
C THR A 32 -18.87 28.05 -2.49
N PRO A 33 -17.67 27.58 -2.17
CA PRO A 33 -16.77 28.26 -1.27
C PRO A 33 -16.23 29.51 -1.98
N ASP A 34 -17.01 30.60 -1.98
CA ASP A 34 -16.59 31.91 -2.48
C ASP A 34 -15.72 32.68 -1.47
N THR A 35 -15.14 32.00 -0.52
CA THR A 35 -14.10 32.59 0.30
C THR A 35 -12.72 32.09 -0.18
N VAL A 36 -12.33 32.48 -1.37
CA VAL A 36 -10.90 32.50 -1.70
C VAL A 36 -10.28 33.45 -0.68
N SER A 37 -9.57 32.88 0.31
CA SER A 37 -8.77 33.69 1.23
C SER A 37 -7.94 34.64 0.38
N PRO A 38 -7.93 35.99 0.64
CA PRO A 38 -7.14 36.92 -0.15
C PRO A 38 -5.64 36.59 -0.11
N TRP A 39 -5.23 35.66 0.73
CA TRP A 39 -3.87 35.16 0.89
C TRP A 39 -3.65 33.75 0.31
N ALA A 40 -4.69 33.06 -0.16
CA ALA A 40 -4.53 31.80 -0.87
C ALA A 40 -4.32 32.09 -2.36
N PRO A 41 -3.24 31.63 -2.99
CA PRO A 41 -3.09 31.72 -4.42
C PRO A 41 -4.30 31.02 -5.07
N GLY A 42 -4.93 31.69 -6.04
CA GLY A 42 -6.05 31.12 -6.79
C GLY A 42 -5.62 29.83 -7.48
N VAL A 43 -6.55 28.87 -7.59
CA VAL A 43 -6.29 27.65 -8.36
C VAL A 43 -6.04 28.04 -9.81
N ASP A 44 -4.84 27.82 -10.31
CA ASP A 44 -4.55 27.97 -11.73
C ASP A 44 -5.15 26.79 -12.52
N HIS A 45 -6.34 26.96 -13.03
CA HIS A 45 -7.03 25.97 -13.87
C HIS A 45 -6.32 25.69 -15.21
N ARG A 46 -5.24 26.40 -15.53
CA ARG A 46 -4.41 26.21 -16.71
C ARG A 46 -3.04 25.61 -16.37
N GLY A 47 -2.74 25.47 -15.07
CA GLY A 47 -1.53 24.81 -14.59
C GLY A 47 -1.54 23.36 -15.03
N GLN A 48 -0.45 22.90 -15.63
CA GLN A 48 -0.25 21.46 -15.82
C GLN A 48 -0.11 20.84 -14.43
N THR A 49 -0.89 19.81 -14.17
CA THR A 49 -0.69 19.00 -12.95
C THR A 49 0.67 18.34 -13.05
N GLU A 50 1.48 18.44 -11.98
CA GLU A 50 2.72 17.65 -11.91
C GLU A 50 2.40 16.16 -12.02
N ASP A 51 3.28 15.42 -12.71
CA ASP A 51 3.16 13.97 -12.84
C ASP A 51 3.05 13.30 -11.47
N GLY A 52 2.04 12.45 -11.31
CA GLY A 52 1.80 11.74 -10.07
C GLY A 52 2.97 10.84 -9.65
N LEU A 53 3.76 10.29 -10.59
CA LEU A 53 4.97 9.53 -10.28
C LEU A 53 6.04 10.42 -9.64
N GLU A 54 6.32 11.58 -10.23
CA GLU A 54 7.33 12.51 -9.72
C GLU A 54 6.95 13.03 -8.33
N VAL A 55 5.70 13.43 -8.15
CA VAL A 55 5.18 13.86 -6.84
C VAL A 55 5.28 12.72 -5.82
N GLY A 56 4.87 11.52 -6.21
CA GLY A 56 4.93 10.34 -5.34
C GLY A 56 6.35 10.01 -4.90
N HIS A 57 7.32 10.04 -5.80
CA HIS A 57 8.73 9.78 -5.46
C HIS A 57 9.30 10.83 -4.49
N ARG A 58 8.96 12.11 -4.65
CA ARG A 58 9.35 13.14 -3.67
C ARG A 58 8.75 12.90 -2.29
N LEU A 59 7.49 12.46 -2.24
CA LEU A 59 6.81 12.11 -0.99
C LEU A 59 7.42 10.84 -0.34
N MET A 60 7.84 9.85 -1.14
CA MET A 60 8.58 8.69 -0.66
C MET A 60 9.88 9.10 0.06
N VAL A 61 10.64 10.03 -0.53
CA VAL A 61 11.88 10.56 0.09
C VAL A 61 11.58 11.29 1.41
N ALA A 62 10.42 11.92 1.52
CA ALA A 62 9.96 12.57 2.74
C ALA A 62 9.34 11.60 3.78
N ASN A 63 9.27 10.29 3.48
CA ASN A 63 8.57 9.25 4.25
C ASN A 63 7.05 9.49 4.40
N GLU A 64 6.45 10.29 3.51
CA GLU A 64 5.02 10.57 3.45
C GLU A 64 4.31 9.51 2.60
N TYR A 65 4.32 8.25 3.06
CA TYR A 65 3.94 7.08 2.27
C TYR A 65 2.46 7.06 1.88
N GLU A 66 1.54 7.52 2.75
CA GLU A 66 0.12 7.64 2.41
C GLU A 66 -0.10 8.65 1.28
N LEU A 67 0.52 9.82 1.35
CA LEU A 67 0.42 10.84 0.32
C LEU A 67 1.10 10.37 -0.99
N ALA A 68 2.19 9.62 -0.88
CA ALA A 68 2.83 8.98 -2.03
C ALA A 68 1.87 8.01 -2.74
N LEU A 69 1.11 7.19 -2.00
CA LEU A 69 0.10 6.29 -2.58
C LEU A 69 -1.00 7.05 -3.30
N GLU A 70 -1.45 8.19 -2.77
CA GLU A 70 -2.44 9.05 -3.45
C GLU A 70 -1.87 9.61 -4.76
N ALA A 71 -0.61 10.06 -4.75
CA ALA A 71 0.07 10.55 -5.95
C ALA A 71 0.26 9.44 -6.99
N PHE A 72 0.71 8.25 -6.59
CA PHE A 72 0.83 7.08 -7.47
C PHE A 72 -0.52 6.59 -7.99
N THR A 73 -1.60 6.76 -7.22
CA THR A 73 -2.96 6.46 -7.69
C THR A 73 -3.39 7.41 -8.81
N ARG A 74 -3.04 8.69 -8.73
CA ARG A 74 -3.25 9.63 -9.85
C ARG A 74 -2.44 9.23 -11.07
N ALA A 75 -1.15 8.89 -10.88
CA ALA A 75 -0.31 8.38 -11.96
C ALA A 75 -0.91 7.13 -12.63
N ALA A 76 -1.50 6.23 -11.84
CA ALA A 76 -2.19 5.05 -12.36
C ALA A 76 -3.40 5.40 -13.24
N LEU A 77 -4.10 6.49 -12.97
CA LEU A 77 -5.21 6.97 -13.78
C LEU A 77 -4.72 7.57 -15.11
N GLU A 78 -3.56 8.18 -15.13
CA GLU A 78 -2.97 8.83 -16.32
C GLU A 78 -2.21 7.84 -17.20
N HIS A 79 -1.36 7.00 -16.61
CA HIS A 79 -0.44 6.11 -17.31
C HIS A 79 -0.86 4.64 -17.30
N GLY A 80 -1.92 4.31 -16.55
CA GLY A 80 -2.30 2.93 -16.29
C GLY A 80 -1.43 2.27 -15.20
N MET A 81 -1.68 0.98 -14.95
CA MET A 81 -0.92 0.18 -13.97
C MET A 81 0.36 -0.39 -14.61
N THR A 82 1.29 0.48 -14.95
CA THR A 82 2.62 0.11 -15.48
C THR A 82 3.45 -0.61 -14.43
N GLY A 83 4.56 -1.25 -14.81
CA GLY A 83 5.50 -1.86 -13.87
C GLY A 83 6.04 -0.84 -12.86
N GLU A 84 6.36 0.37 -13.32
CA GLU A 84 6.83 1.47 -12.47
C GLU A 84 5.78 1.90 -11.44
N VAL A 85 4.53 2.16 -11.86
CA VAL A 85 3.44 2.50 -10.94
C VAL A 85 3.21 1.39 -9.91
N LEU A 86 3.18 0.13 -10.36
CA LEU A 86 3.03 -1.03 -9.48
C LEU A 86 4.15 -1.14 -8.46
N SER A 87 5.41 -0.96 -8.90
CA SER A 87 6.58 -1.00 -8.04
C SER A 87 6.57 0.14 -7.01
N SER A 88 6.27 1.36 -7.46
CA SER A 88 6.20 2.54 -6.59
C SER A 88 5.11 2.41 -5.51
N MET A 89 3.90 1.96 -5.89
CA MET A 89 2.83 1.67 -4.93
C MET A 89 3.19 0.52 -3.98
N GLY A 90 3.89 -0.49 -4.48
CA GLY A 90 4.41 -1.60 -3.67
C GLY A 90 5.40 -1.13 -2.62
N THR A 91 6.35 -0.28 -3.02
CA THR A 91 7.37 0.29 -2.13
C THR A 91 6.75 1.23 -1.07
N ALA A 92 5.74 2.03 -1.44
CA ALA A 92 5.00 2.86 -0.49
C ALA A 92 4.25 2.00 0.55
N ASN A 93 3.62 0.89 0.13
CA ASN A 93 3.01 -0.06 1.06
C ASN A 93 4.03 -0.75 1.97
N LEU A 94 5.25 -1.02 1.49
CA LEU A 94 6.34 -1.52 2.33
C LEU A 94 6.70 -0.51 3.41
N GLY A 95 6.85 0.78 3.06
CA GLY A 95 7.09 1.86 4.02
C GLY A 95 6.00 1.97 5.10
N LEU A 96 4.76 1.62 4.76
CA LEU A 96 3.62 1.57 5.70
C LEU A 96 3.53 0.26 6.50
N GLY A 97 4.44 -0.70 6.30
CA GLY A 97 4.38 -2.01 6.91
C GLY A 97 3.24 -2.91 6.38
N ARG A 98 2.60 -2.54 5.27
CA ARG A 98 1.52 -3.29 4.63
C ARG A 98 2.08 -4.39 3.73
N LEU A 99 2.80 -5.35 4.32
CA LEU A 99 3.64 -6.31 3.61
C LEU A 99 2.88 -7.16 2.57
N GLY A 100 1.64 -7.59 2.86
CA GLY A 100 0.84 -8.38 1.93
C GLY A 100 0.41 -7.61 0.68
N GLN A 101 0.10 -6.33 0.83
CA GLN A 101 -0.23 -5.43 -0.28
C GLN A 101 1.03 -5.10 -1.10
N ALA A 102 2.14 -4.81 -0.42
CA ALA A 102 3.44 -4.58 -1.05
C ALA A 102 3.85 -5.79 -1.92
N GLU A 103 3.80 -7.00 -1.38
CA GLU A 103 4.11 -8.23 -2.11
C GLU A 103 3.24 -8.39 -3.36
N THR A 104 1.92 -8.21 -3.21
CA THR A 104 0.99 -8.36 -4.32
C THR A 104 1.31 -7.40 -5.47
N LEU A 105 1.58 -6.15 -5.17
CA LEU A 105 1.90 -5.11 -6.16
C LEU A 105 3.26 -5.37 -6.81
N LEU A 106 4.28 -5.71 -6.02
CA LEU A 106 5.64 -5.96 -6.54
C LEU A 106 5.71 -7.24 -7.37
N ARG A 107 4.97 -8.30 -7.04
CA ARG A 107 4.85 -9.48 -7.90
C ARG A 107 4.21 -9.13 -9.24
N ARG A 108 3.23 -8.23 -9.26
CA ARG A 108 2.64 -7.74 -10.51
C ARG A 108 3.64 -6.90 -11.30
N ALA A 109 4.42 -6.03 -10.63
CA ALA A 109 5.48 -5.25 -11.29
C ALA A 109 6.50 -6.16 -11.97
N VAL A 110 7.05 -7.14 -11.26
CA VAL A 110 7.99 -8.14 -11.80
C VAL A 110 7.38 -8.98 -12.93
N LYS A 111 6.08 -9.26 -12.87
CA LYS A 111 5.37 -9.96 -13.96
C LYS A 111 5.22 -9.08 -15.21
N THR A 112 5.00 -7.77 -15.02
CA THR A 112 4.84 -6.81 -16.12
C THR A 112 6.19 -6.50 -16.77
N GLU A 113 7.25 -6.40 -15.97
CA GLU A 113 8.61 -6.11 -16.39
C GLU A 113 9.60 -7.14 -15.79
N PRO A 114 9.73 -8.31 -16.43
CA PRO A 114 10.46 -9.43 -15.85
C PRO A 114 11.99 -9.29 -15.86
N ASP A 115 12.53 -8.27 -16.54
CA ASP A 115 13.95 -8.01 -16.62
C ASP A 115 14.35 -6.70 -15.91
N TRP A 116 13.53 -6.26 -14.95
CA TRP A 116 13.77 -5.07 -14.15
C TRP A 116 14.33 -5.43 -12.76
N PRO A 117 15.65 -5.28 -12.54
CA PRO A 117 16.33 -5.72 -11.32
C PRO A 117 15.86 -4.97 -10.07
N GLU A 118 15.53 -3.67 -10.18
CA GLU A 118 15.09 -2.87 -9.03
C GLU A 118 13.71 -3.32 -8.50
N ALA A 119 12.77 -3.67 -9.37
CA ALA A 119 11.48 -4.21 -8.96
C ALA A 119 11.64 -5.57 -8.26
N MET A 120 12.55 -6.42 -8.74
CA MET A 120 12.89 -7.68 -8.08
C MET A 120 13.57 -7.45 -6.74
N ASN A 121 14.47 -6.49 -6.63
CA ASN A 121 15.10 -6.11 -5.38
C ASN A 121 14.04 -5.71 -4.34
N ASN A 122 13.09 -4.86 -4.71
CA ASN A 122 12.02 -4.41 -3.83
C ASN A 122 11.11 -5.58 -3.39
N LEU A 123 10.82 -6.51 -4.29
CA LEU A 123 10.11 -7.75 -3.94
C LEU A 123 10.93 -8.60 -2.96
N GLY A 124 12.23 -8.75 -3.20
CA GLY A 124 13.12 -9.48 -2.30
C GLY A 124 13.14 -8.91 -0.89
N VAL A 125 13.17 -7.57 -0.76
CA VAL A 125 13.10 -6.89 0.54
C VAL A 125 11.78 -7.21 1.25
N VAL A 126 10.63 -7.11 0.58
CA VAL A 126 9.33 -7.47 1.17
C VAL A 126 9.28 -8.92 1.63
N LEU A 127 9.84 -9.83 0.84
CA LEU A 127 9.91 -11.26 1.20
C LEU A 127 10.80 -11.50 2.43
N MET A 128 11.90 -10.77 2.57
CA MET A 128 12.74 -10.80 3.77
C MET A 128 11.98 -10.31 5.01
N GLU A 129 11.27 -9.19 4.90
CA GLU A 129 10.44 -8.64 5.99
C GLU A 129 9.33 -9.62 6.44
N GLN A 130 8.89 -10.48 5.54
CA GLN A 130 7.92 -11.53 5.84
C GLN A 130 8.56 -12.84 6.35
N GLY A 131 9.89 -12.91 6.46
CA GLY A 131 10.60 -14.13 6.84
C GLY A 131 10.67 -15.20 5.74
N LYS A 132 10.30 -14.88 4.51
CA LYS A 132 10.34 -15.79 3.35
C LYS A 132 11.73 -15.82 2.72
N TYR A 133 12.75 -16.14 3.51
CA TYR A 133 14.16 -15.96 3.15
C TYR A 133 14.59 -16.78 1.93
N ALA A 134 14.08 -18.00 1.78
CA ALA A 134 14.42 -18.86 0.64
C ALA A 134 13.90 -18.29 -0.69
N GLU A 135 12.71 -17.70 -0.69
CA GLU A 135 12.15 -17.06 -1.88
C GLU A 135 12.84 -15.72 -2.14
N ALA A 136 13.12 -14.93 -1.10
CA ALA A 136 13.86 -13.68 -1.19
C ALA A 136 15.22 -13.89 -1.84
N GLU A 137 15.96 -14.92 -1.40
CA GLU A 137 17.27 -15.28 -1.98
C GLU A 137 17.17 -15.56 -3.50
N GLN A 138 16.19 -16.34 -3.93
CA GLN A 138 16.02 -16.66 -5.35
C GLN A 138 15.71 -15.42 -6.19
N VAL A 139 14.81 -14.55 -5.70
CA VAL A 139 14.45 -13.31 -6.41
C VAL A 139 15.62 -12.34 -6.46
N LEU A 140 16.34 -12.15 -5.35
CA LEU A 140 17.50 -11.26 -5.29
C LEU A 140 18.68 -11.77 -6.09
N ARG A 141 18.90 -13.08 -6.16
CA ARG A 141 19.92 -13.69 -7.03
C ARG A 141 19.62 -13.41 -8.51
N ARG A 142 18.36 -13.47 -8.90
CA ARG A 142 17.95 -13.10 -10.26
C ARG A 142 18.16 -11.61 -10.53
N ALA A 143 17.77 -10.73 -9.58
CA ALA A 143 18.03 -9.30 -9.68
C ALA A 143 19.52 -9.01 -9.86
N PHE A 144 20.37 -9.64 -9.04
CA PHE A 144 21.83 -9.51 -9.11
C PHE A 144 22.41 -9.97 -10.47
N ALA A 145 21.88 -11.05 -11.03
CA ALA A 145 22.32 -11.55 -12.33
C ALA A 145 21.92 -10.61 -13.48
N LEU A 146 20.73 -10.00 -13.43
CA LEU A 146 20.26 -9.04 -14.43
C LEU A 146 21.03 -7.71 -14.37
N ASP A 147 21.41 -7.30 -13.18
CA ASP A 147 22.17 -6.08 -12.90
C ASP A 147 23.69 -6.24 -13.11
N ASN A 148 24.16 -7.43 -13.47
CA ASN A 148 25.58 -7.79 -13.54
C ASN A 148 26.37 -7.55 -12.23
N GLY A 149 25.65 -7.45 -11.10
CA GLY A 149 26.24 -7.17 -9.80
C GLY A 149 26.73 -5.74 -9.59
N GLU A 150 26.28 -4.80 -10.39
CA GLU A 150 26.72 -3.39 -10.32
C GLU A 150 26.07 -2.64 -9.15
N SER A 151 24.81 -2.96 -8.81
CA SER A 151 24.06 -2.30 -7.76
C SER A 151 24.46 -2.76 -6.36
N ASP A 152 25.00 -1.85 -5.55
CA ASP A 152 25.33 -2.09 -4.14
C ASP A 152 24.10 -2.52 -3.33
N PRO A 153 22.91 -1.89 -3.46
CA PRO A 153 21.72 -2.32 -2.74
C PRO A 153 21.30 -3.77 -3.05
N ILE A 154 21.32 -4.18 -4.30
CA ILE A 154 20.95 -5.54 -4.70
C ILE A 154 21.93 -6.56 -4.10
N ARG A 155 23.22 -6.27 -4.18
CA ARG A 155 24.28 -7.13 -3.63
C ARG A 155 24.16 -7.28 -2.11
N GLU A 156 23.91 -6.18 -1.40
CA GLU A 156 23.77 -6.19 0.05
C GLU A 156 22.50 -6.93 0.49
N ASN A 157 21.37 -6.70 -0.18
CA ASN A 157 20.11 -7.40 0.11
C ASN A 157 20.23 -8.90 -0.16
N LEU A 158 20.93 -9.32 -1.23
CA LEU A 158 21.21 -10.73 -1.48
C LEU A 158 22.06 -11.34 -0.36
N ARG A 159 23.11 -10.64 0.10
CA ARG A 159 23.95 -11.09 1.20
C ARG A 159 23.15 -11.25 2.49
N LEU A 160 22.27 -10.31 2.77
CA LEU A 160 21.40 -10.37 3.95
C LEU A 160 20.39 -11.53 3.86
N ALA A 161 19.82 -11.77 2.68
CA ALA A 161 18.90 -12.89 2.47
C ALA A 161 19.59 -14.25 2.70
N LEU A 162 20.82 -14.40 2.20
CA LEU A 162 21.62 -15.60 2.42
C LEU A 162 21.94 -15.82 3.90
N ALA A 163 22.35 -14.78 4.62
CA ALA A 163 22.63 -14.86 6.05
C ALA A 163 21.38 -15.24 6.87
N ASN A 164 20.24 -14.65 6.56
CA ASN A 164 18.97 -14.97 7.24
C ASN A 164 18.52 -16.41 6.93
N LEU A 165 18.71 -16.88 5.70
CA LEU A 165 18.39 -18.26 5.32
C LEU A 165 19.27 -19.25 6.08
N GLU A 166 20.57 -19.02 6.21
CA GLU A 166 21.49 -19.84 6.99
C GLU A 166 21.11 -19.85 8.49
N ASN A 167 20.85 -18.67 9.05
CA ASN A 167 20.44 -18.56 10.44
C ASN A 167 19.12 -19.30 10.72
N SER A 168 18.14 -19.20 9.82
CA SER A 168 16.87 -19.90 9.97
C SER A 168 17.03 -21.42 9.91
N ALA A 169 17.90 -21.91 9.03
CA ALA A 169 18.23 -23.34 8.92
C ALA A 169 18.93 -23.86 10.18
N ASN A 170 19.87 -23.08 10.74
CA ASN A 170 20.60 -23.43 11.95
C ASN A 170 19.65 -23.45 13.17
N THR A 171 18.73 -22.49 13.28
CA THR A 171 17.74 -22.45 14.35
C THR A 171 16.75 -23.62 14.25
N ALA A 172 16.30 -23.97 13.05
CA ALA A 172 15.46 -25.15 12.83
C ALA A 172 16.19 -26.45 13.19
N GLY A 173 17.48 -26.55 12.91
CA GLY A 173 18.32 -27.67 13.28
C GLY A 173 18.54 -27.81 14.80
N GLN A 174 18.59 -26.68 15.52
CA GLN A 174 18.73 -26.66 16.98
C GLN A 174 17.43 -27.02 17.71
N ASN A 175 16.28 -26.79 17.10
CA ASN A 175 14.97 -27.14 17.65
C ASN A 175 14.52 -28.56 17.30
N GLN A 176 15.34 -29.36 16.61
CA GLN A 176 15.06 -30.79 16.45
C GLN A 176 15.24 -31.50 17.80
N GLU A 177 14.12 -31.78 18.44
CA GLU A 177 14.14 -32.72 19.58
C GLU A 177 14.53 -34.08 19.05
N TYR A 178 15.59 -34.62 19.64
CA TYR A 178 16.08 -35.97 19.38
C TYR A 178 15.60 -36.90 20.45
N GLU A 179 14.94 -37.97 20.08
CA GLU A 179 14.58 -39.06 20.99
C GLU A 179 15.67 -40.12 20.99
N LEU A 180 16.10 -40.51 22.20
CA LEU A 180 17.03 -41.62 22.38
C LEU A 180 16.23 -42.93 22.38
N VAL A 181 16.29 -43.70 21.32
CA VAL A 181 15.61 -44.97 21.20
C VAL A 181 16.58 -46.11 21.50
N GLN A 182 16.32 -46.87 22.56
CA GLN A 182 17.12 -48.05 22.93
C GLN A 182 16.74 -49.26 22.05
N ARG A 183 17.70 -49.78 21.29
CA ARG A 183 17.53 -50.94 20.43
C ARG A 183 18.35 -52.13 20.98
N GLY A 184 17.66 -53.11 21.54
CA GLY A 184 18.30 -54.31 22.08
C GLY A 184 19.12 -54.03 23.33
N ARG A 185 20.01 -55.00 23.71
CA ARG A 185 20.88 -54.88 24.87
C ARG A 185 22.07 -53.98 24.55
N GLY A 186 21.95 -52.66 24.89
CA GLY A 186 23.10 -51.76 24.96
C GLY A 186 23.32 -50.80 23.77
N ASN A 187 22.51 -50.85 22.70
CA ASN A 187 22.60 -49.90 21.59
C ASN A 187 21.55 -48.78 21.70
N VAL A 188 22.02 -47.54 21.69
CA VAL A 188 21.16 -46.35 21.68
C VAL A 188 21.25 -45.71 20.34
N LEU A 189 20.09 -45.40 19.72
CA LEU A 189 19.95 -44.64 18.48
C LEU A 189 19.34 -43.27 18.78
N ILE A 190 19.91 -42.25 18.16
CA ILE A 190 19.36 -40.90 18.16
C ILE A 190 18.40 -40.82 16.98
N ARG A 191 17.13 -40.52 17.20
CA ARG A 191 16.11 -40.34 16.15
C ARG A 191 15.55 -38.93 16.28
N PRO A 192 15.42 -38.17 15.17
CA PRO A 192 14.66 -36.93 15.20
C PRO A 192 13.21 -37.25 15.57
N THR A 193 12.61 -36.48 16.48
CA THR A 193 11.17 -36.52 16.73
C THR A 193 10.43 -35.98 15.53
N PRO A 194 9.36 -36.61 15.04
CA PRO A 194 8.60 -36.15 13.91
C PRO A 194 7.88 -34.84 14.16
#